data_de1c39d03f026b10b424a297a0d41d9a
#
_entry.id   de1c39d03f026b10b424a297a0d41d9a
#
_cell.length_a   1.000
_cell.length_b   1.000
_cell.length_c   1.000
_cell.angle_alpha   90.00
_cell.angle_beta   90.00
_cell.angle_gamma   90.00
#
_symmetry.space_group_name_H-M   'P 1'
#
loop_
_entity.id
_entity.type
_entity.pdbx_description
1 polymer ?
#
loop_
_entity_poly.entity_id
_entity_poly.type
_entity_poly.pdbx_seq_one_letter_code
_entity_poly.pdbx_strand_id
1 'polypeptide(L)'
;MRPGHYGQILSPNSNYRGYAIREYGAKCSVCGFDEDVSLLEVHHIDENRNNNNIENLIPLCPMCHRKLTTHKYRLINREKIIKIEE
;
A
#
# COMPACT_ATOMS: atom_id res chain seq x y z
N MET A 1 13.09 3.04 14.95
CA MET A 1 12.98 3.79 14.68
C MET A 1 13.51 4.19 14.60
N ARG A 2 13.71 3.79 14.30
CA ARG A 2 14.02 4.43 13.94
C ARG A 2 14.06 5.13 14.27
N PRO A 3 14.24 5.04 14.48
CA PRO A 3 14.09 5.84 14.54
C PRO A 3 14.08 6.40 14.53
N GLY A 4 14.05 6.33 14.47
CA GLY A 4 13.84 7.07 14.31
C GLY A 4 13.83 7.51 13.94
N HIS A 5 13.83 7.84 13.68
CA HIS A 5 13.64 8.62 13.07
C HIS A 5 12.98 8.87 12.45
N TYR A 6 12.67 8.92 12.82
CA TYR A 6 11.83 9.32 12.01
C TYR A 6 11.20 10.56 12.20
N GLY A 7 11.22 11.35 12.93
CA GLY A 7 10.53 12.58 13.04
C GLY A 7 10.93 13.53 11.97
N GLN A 8 11.86 13.18 11.30
CA GLN A 8 12.34 14.09 10.33
C GLN A 8 11.67 13.89 9.01
N ILE A 9 12.09 14.59 8.04
CA ILE A 9 11.56 14.51 6.70
C ILE A 9 11.76 13.10 6.17
N LEU A 10 10.71 12.54 5.64
CA LEU A 10 10.78 11.23 5.08
C LEU A 10 11.32 11.31 3.68
N SER A 11 12.31 10.51 3.40
CA SER A 11 12.76 10.36 2.04
C SER A 11 11.71 9.56 1.28
N PRO A 12 11.79 9.54 -0.04
CA PRO A 12 10.81 8.78 -0.82
C PRO A 12 10.69 7.32 -0.42
N ASN A 13 11.77 6.75 0.11
CA ASN A 13 11.77 5.34 0.44
C ASN A 13 11.68 5.06 1.93
N SER A 14 11.45 6.08 2.75
CA SER A 14 11.49 5.81 4.17
C SER A 14 10.11 5.90 4.78
N ASN A 15 9.78 4.88 5.49
CA ASN A 15 8.64 4.84 6.38
C ASN A 15 7.26 5.14 5.80
N TYR A 16 7.11 5.11 4.51
CA TYR A 16 5.78 5.30 3.95
C TYR A 16 4.87 4.13 4.31
N ARG A 17 5.46 2.94 4.52
CA ARG A 17 4.69 1.78 4.90
C ARG A 17 4.05 1.97 6.27
N GLY A 18 4.84 2.41 7.24
CA GLY A 18 4.29 2.65 8.56
C GLY A 18 3.25 3.76 8.55
N TYR A 19 3.49 4.78 7.75
CA TYR A 19 2.56 5.88 7.61
C TYR A 19 1.21 5.39 7.08
N ALA A 20 1.24 4.61 6.00
CA ALA A 20 0.00 4.12 5.40
C ALA A 20 -0.74 3.18 6.33
N ILE A 21 -0.02 2.29 7.02
CA ILE A 21 -0.64 1.35 7.93
C ILE A 21 -1.28 2.07 9.11
N ARG A 22 -0.63 3.11 9.60
CA ARG A 22 -1.17 3.89 10.71
C ARG A 22 -2.44 4.63 10.29
N GLU A 23 -2.47 5.15 9.06
CA GLU A 23 -3.61 5.94 8.61
C GLU A 23 -4.79 5.08 8.19
N TYR A 24 -4.53 3.94 7.56
CA TYR A 24 -5.61 3.14 6.99
C TYR A 24 -5.89 1.85 7.76
N GLY A 25 -5.05 1.53 8.73
CA GLY A 25 -5.23 0.31 9.49
C GLY A 25 -4.30 -0.80 9.03
N ALA A 26 -4.02 -1.73 9.93
CA ALA A 26 -3.06 -2.81 9.69
C ALA A 26 -3.76 -3.98 9.01
N LYS A 27 -4.34 -3.73 7.85
CA LYS A 27 -5.03 -4.77 7.11
C LYS A 27 -5.06 -4.41 5.63
N CYS A 28 -5.28 -5.44 4.81
CA CYS A 28 -5.45 -5.23 3.39
C CYS A 28 -6.72 -4.43 3.13
N SER A 29 -6.61 -3.36 2.37
CA SER A 29 -7.76 -2.50 2.10
C SER A 29 -8.80 -3.17 1.23
N VAL A 30 -8.43 -4.21 0.48
CA VAL A 30 -9.33 -4.86 -0.44
C VAL A 30 -9.96 -6.10 0.16
N CYS A 31 -9.18 -7.03 0.69
CA CYS A 31 -9.71 -8.29 1.18
C CYS A 31 -9.77 -8.39 2.69
N GLY A 32 -9.18 -7.44 3.40
CA GLY A 32 -9.25 -7.43 4.85
C GLY A 32 -8.25 -8.31 5.56
N PHE A 33 -7.30 -8.90 4.82
CA PHE A 33 -6.29 -9.75 5.46
C PHE A 33 -5.58 -8.97 6.57
N ASP A 34 -5.59 -9.50 7.78
CA ASP A 34 -4.98 -8.82 8.92
C ASP A 34 -4.25 -9.78 9.85
N GLU A 35 -3.98 -11.00 9.40
CA GLU A 35 -3.41 -12.01 10.27
C GLU A 35 -1.94 -11.78 10.58
N ASP A 36 -1.24 -11.08 9.71
CA ASP A 36 0.17 -10.85 9.89
C ASP A 36 0.54 -9.54 9.22
N VAL A 37 0.68 -8.50 10.04
CA VAL A 37 0.93 -7.16 9.50
C VAL A 37 2.28 -7.10 8.77
N SER A 38 3.21 -7.98 9.11
CA SER A 38 4.51 -7.96 8.45
C SER A 38 4.40 -8.35 6.98
N LEU A 39 3.30 -9.00 6.59
CA LEU A 39 3.11 -9.39 5.21
C LEU A 39 2.43 -8.30 4.37
N LEU A 40 1.92 -7.26 5.00
CA LEU A 40 1.26 -6.20 4.26
C LEU A 40 2.28 -5.40 3.46
N GLU A 41 1.90 -5.04 2.28
CA GLU A 41 2.70 -4.22 1.39
C GLU A 41 1.94 -2.94 1.09
N VAL A 42 2.66 -1.88 0.75
CA VAL A 42 2.01 -0.62 0.43
C VAL A 42 2.23 -0.35 -1.05
N HIS A 43 1.12 -0.18 -1.74
CA HIS A 43 1.12 0.06 -3.17
C HIS A 43 0.97 1.57 -3.41
N HIS A 44 1.75 2.08 -4.35
CA HIS A 44 1.62 3.45 -4.81
C HIS A 44 0.61 3.43 -5.94
N ILE A 45 -0.54 4.05 -5.72
CA ILE A 45 -1.67 3.92 -6.64
C ILE A 45 -1.31 4.40 -8.03
N ASP A 46 -0.53 5.48 -8.13
CA ASP A 46 -0.11 6.00 -9.43
C ASP A 46 1.17 5.34 -9.93
N GLU A 47 1.67 4.35 -9.19
CA GLU A 47 2.90 3.62 -9.51
C GLU A 47 4.14 4.49 -9.48
N ASN A 48 4.05 5.67 -8.91
CA ASN A 48 5.21 6.54 -8.73
C ASN A 48 5.71 6.39 -7.30
N ARG A 49 6.82 5.71 -7.13
CA ARG A 49 7.34 5.41 -5.80
C ARG A 49 7.86 6.62 -5.07
N ASN A 50 7.97 7.74 -5.75
CA ASN A 50 8.37 8.98 -5.10
C ASN A 50 7.19 9.79 -4.61
N ASN A 51 5.97 9.38 -4.96
CA ASN A 51 4.78 10.08 -4.51
C ASN A 51 4.24 9.39 -3.26
N ASN A 52 4.70 9.84 -2.11
CA ASN A 52 4.31 9.25 -0.83
C ASN A 52 3.21 10.05 -0.12
N ASN A 53 2.43 10.80 -0.88
CA ASN A 53 1.22 11.39 -0.33
C ASN A 53 0.29 10.29 0.14
N ILE A 54 -0.35 10.52 1.28
CA ILE A 54 -1.15 9.48 1.89
C ILE A 54 -2.28 9.00 0.98
N GLU A 55 -2.82 9.89 0.16
CA GLU A 55 -3.89 9.51 -0.75
C GLU A 55 -3.41 8.55 -1.83
N ASN A 56 -2.11 8.49 -2.05
CA ASN A 56 -1.54 7.64 -3.08
C ASN A 56 -1.09 6.29 -2.54
N LEU A 57 -1.21 6.07 -1.24
CA LEU A 57 -0.73 4.85 -0.61
C LEU A 57 -1.90 3.98 -0.20
N ILE A 58 -1.75 2.67 -0.37
CA ILE A 58 -2.79 1.74 0.03
C ILE A 58 -2.15 0.46 0.52
N PRO A 59 -2.48 0.02 1.76
CA PRO A 59 -1.97 -1.25 2.28
C PRO A 59 -2.70 -2.41 1.62
N LEU A 60 -1.95 -3.39 1.17
CA LEU A 60 -2.51 -4.57 0.50
C LEU A 60 -1.79 -5.81 0.98
N CYS A 61 -2.49 -6.93 0.98
CA CYS A 61 -1.82 -8.20 1.21
C CYS A 61 -1.02 -8.57 -0.04
N PRO A 62 -0.08 -9.49 0.07
CA PRO A 62 0.75 -9.84 -1.09
C PRO A 62 -0.06 -10.30 -2.29
N MET A 63 -1.16 -11.01 -2.06
CA MET A 63 -1.97 -11.48 -3.16
C MET A 63 -2.64 -10.34 -3.91
N CYS A 64 -3.25 -9.41 -3.19
CA CYS A 64 -3.90 -8.28 -3.83
C CYS A 64 -2.90 -7.38 -4.52
N HIS A 65 -1.74 -7.17 -3.89
CA HIS A 65 -0.70 -6.37 -4.50
C HIS A 65 -0.19 -7.04 -5.78
N ARG A 66 -0.03 -8.36 -5.72
CA ARG A 66 0.44 -9.07 -6.89
C ARG A 66 -0.53 -8.94 -8.05
N LYS A 67 -1.83 -8.97 -7.77
CA LYS A 67 -2.82 -8.78 -8.83
C LYS A 67 -2.60 -7.48 -9.57
N LEU A 68 -2.29 -6.41 -8.84
CA LEU A 68 -2.06 -5.12 -9.48
C LEU A 68 -0.75 -5.08 -10.24
N THR A 69 0.30 -5.72 -9.72
CA THR A 69 1.59 -5.66 -10.39
C THR A 69 1.63 -6.46 -11.67
N THR A 70 0.70 -7.42 -11.84
CA THR A 70 0.65 -8.16 -13.11
C THR A 70 -0.01 -7.35 -14.20
N HIS A 71 -0.65 -6.25 -13.85
CA HIS A 71 -1.39 -5.40 -14.80
C HIS A 71 -2.57 -6.12 -15.45
N LYS A 72 -2.99 -7.25 -14.88
CA LYS A 72 -4.19 -7.94 -15.33
C LYS A 72 -5.40 -7.55 -14.49
N TYR A 73 -5.18 -6.78 -13.45
CA TYR A 73 -6.21 -6.27 -12.58
C TYR A 73 -5.97 -4.80 -12.36
N ARG A 74 -6.99 -4.09 -11.97
CA ARG A 74 -6.82 -2.69 -11.61
C ARG A 74 -7.66 -2.34 -10.41
N LEU A 75 -7.23 -1.32 -9.72
CA LEU A 75 -7.90 -0.80 -8.54
C LEU A 75 -8.93 0.22 -9.02
N ILE A 76 -10.19 -0.02 -8.74
CA ILE A 76 -11.23 0.93 -9.16
C ILE A 76 -11.61 1.88 -8.03
N ASN A 77 -11.34 1.49 -6.79
CA ASN A 77 -11.39 2.40 -5.66
C ASN A 77 -10.55 1.77 -4.56
N ARG A 78 -10.52 2.39 -3.41
CA ARG A 78 -9.59 1.95 -2.36
C ARG A 78 -9.95 0.58 -1.79
N GLU A 79 -11.10 0.04 -2.13
CA GLU A 79 -11.55 -1.21 -1.52
C GLU A 79 -11.82 -2.29 -2.55
N LYS A 80 -11.58 -2.03 -3.82
CA LYS A 80 -11.98 -3.01 -4.81
C LYS A 80 -11.01 -3.08 -5.99
N ILE A 81 -10.65 -4.30 -6.33
CA ILE A 81 -9.82 -4.62 -7.48
C ILE A 81 -10.65 -5.45 -8.43
N ILE A 82 -10.59 -5.16 -9.72
CA ILE A 82 -11.28 -5.96 -10.71
C ILE A 82 -10.30 -6.45 -11.76
N LYS A 83 -10.66 -7.59 -12.37
CA LYS A 83 -9.86 -8.14 -13.44
C LYS A 83 -10.17 -7.36 -14.72
N ILE A 84 -9.13 -7.03 -15.45
CA ILE A 84 -9.28 -6.32 -16.69
C ILE A 84 -9.68 -7.31 -17.77
N GLU A 85 -10.80 -7.01 -18.43
CA GLU A 85 -11.24 -7.87 -19.51
C GLU A 85 -10.51 -7.51 -20.78
N GLU A 86 -10.18 -8.50 -21.56
CA GLU A 86 -9.49 -8.29 -22.83
C GLU A 86 -10.45 -8.25 -23.97
#